data_5662f35e09b0280625033e9754ce42a7
#
_entry.id   5662f35e09b0280625033e9754ce42a7
#
_cell.length_a   1.000
_cell.length_b   1.000
_cell.length_c   1.000
_cell.angle_alpha   90.00
_cell.angle_beta   90.00
_cell.angle_gamma   90.00
#
_symmetry.space_group_name_H-M   'P 1'
#
loop_
_entity.id
_entity.type
_entity.pdbx_description
1 polymer ?
#
loop_
_entity_poly.entity_id
_entity_poly.type
_entity_poly.pdbx_seq_one_letter_code
_entity_poly.pdbx_strand_id
1 'polypeptide(L)'
;MANRWTDEQLQAINVEGCNVIVSAGAGSGKTAVLTQRVLRKIKSNIPINKLLILTFTKAAAKEMKDRIRRTLKKEGFNEQLKLLDSAYITTFDSFSLSVVKKYHINLGINKDIKVTDAALINIRKKEILDSIFD
;
A
#
# COMPACT_ATOMS: atom_id res chain seq x y z
N MET A 1 6.03 -32.97 8.33
CA MET A 1 6.20 -31.90 7.34
C MET A 1 6.88 -30.74 8.05
N ALA A 2 8.06 -30.32 7.57
CA ALA A 2 8.78 -29.21 8.20
C ALA A 2 7.90 -27.96 8.17
N ASN A 3 7.80 -27.28 9.31
CA ASN A 3 7.04 -26.04 9.44
C ASN A 3 7.65 -25.01 8.47
N ARG A 4 6.88 -24.48 7.53
CA ARG A 4 7.34 -23.53 6.51
C ARG A 4 7.72 -22.15 7.11
N TRP A 5 7.30 -21.89 8.33
CA TRP A 5 7.40 -20.62 9.04
C TRP A 5 8.13 -20.80 10.38
N THR A 6 8.94 -19.83 10.78
CA THR A 6 9.47 -19.77 12.15
C THR A 6 8.38 -19.36 13.14
N ASP A 7 8.62 -19.54 14.44
CA ASP A 7 7.64 -19.18 15.47
C ASP A 7 7.35 -17.68 15.49
N GLU A 8 8.37 -16.84 15.29
CA GLU A 8 8.21 -15.39 15.18
C GLU A 8 7.41 -14.99 13.94
N GLN A 9 7.63 -15.66 12.80
CA GLN A 9 6.86 -15.45 11.59
C GLN A 9 5.39 -15.86 11.80
N LEU A 10 5.13 -16.99 12.46
CA LEU A 10 3.78 -17.43 12.81
C LEU A 10 3.11 -16.45 13.76
N GLN A 11 3.82 -15.94 14.75
CA GLN A 11 3.33 -14.90 15.64
C GLN A 11 2.93 -13.65 14.87
N ALA A 12 3.82 -13.15 13.99
CA ALA A 12 3.54 -11.98 13.16
C ALA A 12 2.35 -12.18 12.20
N ILE A 13 2.14 -13.39 11.68
CA ILE A 13 0.99 -13.75 10.84
C ILE A 13 -0.30 -13.77 11.66
N ASN A 14 -0.25 -14.25 12.90
CA ASN A 14 -1.43 -14.63 13.66
C ASN A 14 -1.93 -13.57 14.63
N VAL A 15 -1.08 -12.65 15.08
CA VAL A 15 -1.45 -11.63 16.06
C VAL A 15 -2.57 -10.72 15.54
N GLU A 16 -3.57 -10.47 16.39
CA GLU A 16 -4.75 -9.66 16.11
C GLU A 16 -5.12 -8.78 17.31
N GLY A 17 -5.99 -7.80 17.09
CA GLY A 17 -6.52 -6.93 18.15
C GLY A 17 -5.53 -5.88 18.68
N CYS A 18 -4.33 -5.76 18.12
CA CYS A 18 -3.34 -4.77 18.53
C CYS A 18 -2.50 -4.29 17.34
N ASN A 19 -1.81 -3.17 17.53
CA ASN A 19 -0.79 -2.69 16.60
C ASN A 19 0.45 -3.59 16.68
N VAL A 20 1.06 -3.88 15.53
CA VAL A 20 2.20 -4.80 15.43
C VAL A 20 3.32 -4.11 14.65
N ILE A 21 4.51 -4.12 15.22
CA ILE A 21 5.75 -3.74 14.54
C ILE A 21 6.59 -5.00 14.37
N VAL A 22 7.01 -5.26 13.13
CA VAL A 22 7.91 -6.38 12.81
C VAL A 22 9.26 -5.83 12.39
N SER A 23 10.27 -6.00 13.25
CA SER A 23 11.66 -5.71 12.93
C SER A 23 12.32 -6.97 12.38
N ALA A 24 12.89 -6.87 11.17
CA ALA A 24 13.50 -8.03 10.53
C ALA A 24 14.49 -7.60 9.44
N GLY A 25 15.61 -8.28 9.32
CA GLY A 25 16.66 -8.04 8.33
C GLY A 25 16.21 -8.26 6.87
N ALA A 26 17.06 -7.90 5.93
CA ALA A 26 16.84 -8.23 4.52
C ALA A 26 16.80 -9.76 4.34
N GLY A 27 15.92 -10.25 3.46
CA GLY A 27 15.79 -11.71 3.22
C GLY A 27 15.02 -12.50 4.28
N SER A 28 14.62 -11.90 5.41
CA SER A 28 13.90 -12.60 6.50
C SER A 28 12.46 -13.03 6.17
N GLY A 29 12.00 -12.83 4.96
CA GLY A 29 10.66 -13.23 4.53
C GLY A 29 9.54 -12.24 4.87
N LYS A 30 9.83 -10.97 5.24
CA LYS A 30 8.81 -9.94 5.56
C LYS A 30 7.64 -9.89 4.58
N THR A 31 7.93 -9.87 3.29
CA THR A 31 6.89 -9.82 2.23
C THR A 31 6.06 -11.10 2.20
N ALA A 32 6.66 -12.25 2.48
CA ALA A 32 5.94 -13.52 2.54
C ALA A 32 5.01 -13.56 3.76
N VAL A 33 5.49 -13.11 4.93
CA VAL A 33 4.69 -12.96 6.16
C VAL A 33 3.51 -12.03 5.92
N LEU A 34 3.73 -10.86 5.32
CA LEU A 34 2.66 -9.91 4.99
C LEU A 34 1.61 -10.52 4.05
N THR A 35 2.06 -11.22 2.99
CA THR A 35 1.14 -11.91 2.06
C THR A 35 0.29 -12.94 2.79
N GLN A 36 0.89 -13.71 3.69
CA GLN A 36 0.18 -14.72 4.47
C GLN A 36 -0.79 -14.09 5.47
N ARG A 37 -0.42 -12.95 6.08
CA ARG A 37 -1.31 -12.18 6.94
C ARG A 37 -2.53 -11.66 6.18
N VAL A 38 -2.35 -11.16 4.96
CA VAL A 38 -3.45 -10.75 4.06
C VAL A 38 -4.38 -11.93 3.77
N LEU A 39 -3.81 -13.08 3.40
CA LEU A 39 -4.60 -14.29 3.14
C LEU A 39 -5.41 -14.73 4.37
N ARG A 40 -4.82 -14.65 5.55
CA ARG A 40 -5.52 -14.94 6.80
C ARG A 40 -6.72 -14.00 7.01
N LYS A 41 -6.55 -12.68 6.78
CA LYS A 41 -7.65 -11.71 6.89
C LYS A 41 -8.78 -12.04 5.92
N ILE A 42 -8.44 -12.44 4.69
CA ILE A 42 -9.42 -12.89 3.70
C ILE A 42 -10.15 -14.16 4.16
N LYS A 43 -9.43 -15.13 4.73
CA LYS A 43 -10.04 -16.34 5.34
C LYS A 43 -10.96 -16.01 6.52
N SER A 44 -10.74 -14.90 7.20
CA SER A 44 -11.62 -14.34 8.24
C SER A 44 -12.72 -13.43 7.69
N ASN A 45 -13.10 -13.59 6.40
CA ASN A 45 -14.15 -12.85 5.72
C ASN A 45 -13.92 -11.32 5.60
N ILE A 46 -12.68 -10.85 5.67
CA ILE A 46 -12.35 -9.45 5.38
C ILE A 46 -11.96 -9.35 3.90
N PRO A 47 -12.76 -8.68 3.05
CA PRO A 47 -12.46 -8.57 1.63
C PRO A 47 -11.17 -7.78 1.39
N ILE A 48 -10.42 -8.14 0.34
CA ILE A 48 -9.13 -7.52 0.01
C ILE A 48 -9.24 -5.99 -0.22
N ASN A 49 -10.35 -5.50 -0.75
CA ASN A 49 -10.61 -4.08 -0.96
C ASN A 49 -10.93 -3.29 0.33
N LYS A 50 -11.04 -3.95 1.47
CA LYS A 50 -11.13 -3.34 2.80
C LYS A 50 -9.77 -3.30 3.51
N LEU A 51 -8.72 -3.81 2.89
CA LEU A 51 -7.36 -3.76 3.40
C LEU A 51 -6.60 -2.61 2.71
N LEU A 52 -5.84 -1.87 3.50
CA LEU A 52 -4.90 -0.86 3.01
C LEU A 52 -3.47 -1.41 3.17
N ILE A 53 -2.77 -1.58 2.06
CA ILE A 53 -1.39 -2.07 2.01
C ILE A 53 -0.53 -0.99 1.38
N LEU A 54 0.37 -0.42 2.16
CA LEU A 54 1.24 0.66 1.73
C LEU A 54 2.69 0.20 1.57
N THR A 55 3.34 0.71 0.55
CA THR A 55 4.75 0.49 0.25
C THR A 55 5.47 1.81 -0.03
N PHE A 56 6.80 1.80 -0.01
CA PHE A 56 7.58 3.00 -0.31
C PHE A 56 7.68 3.29 -1.82
N THR A 57 7.64 2.27 -2.68
CA THR A 57 7.82 2.44 -4.12
C THR A 57 6.67 1.82 -4.92
N LYS A 58 6.39 2.39 -6.08
CA LYS A 58 5.40 1.84 -7.03
C LYS A 58 5.78 0.42 -7.48
N ALA A 59 7.07 0.14 -7.64
CA ALA A 59 7.57 -1.18 -7.99
C ALA A 59 7.24 -2.21 -6.90
N ALA A 60 7.49 -1.87 -5.62
CA ALA A 60 7.14 -2.73 -4.49
C ALA A 60 5.63 -2.94 -4.35
N ALA A 61 4.83 -1.92 -4.61
CA ALA A 61 3.36 -2.04 -4.63
C ALA A 61 2.89 -3.03 -5.70
N LYS A 62 3.44 -2.92 -6.92
CA LYS A 62 3.14 -3.83 -8.02
C LYS A 62 3.55 -5.27 -7.69
N GLU A 63 4.76 -5.46 -7.19
CA GLU A 63 5.25 -6.80 -6.77
C GLU A 63 4.35 -7.40 -5.70
N MET A 64 3.95 -6.61 -4.69
CA MET A 64 3.03 -7.05 -3.64
C MET A 64 1.68 -7.47 -4.21
N LYS A 65 1.09 -6.65 -5.11
CA LYS A 65 -0.18 -6.95 -5.77
C LYS A 65 -0.10 -8.25 -6.58
N ASP A 66 0.98 -8.46 -7.32
CA ASP A 66 1.19 -9.66 -8.11
C ASP A 66 1.41 -10.91 -7.24
N ARG A 67 2.08 -10.77 -6.11
CA ARG A 67 2.28 -11.85 -5.14
C ARG A 67 0.95 -12.25 -4.49
N ILE A 68 0.14 -11.28 -4.06
CA ILE A 68 -1.20 -11.53 -3.52
C ILE A 68 -2.09 -12.19 -4.59
N ARG A 69 -2.09 -11.69 -5.83
CA ARG A 69 -2.83 -12.28 -6.95
C ARG A 69 -2.50 -13.75 -7.16
N ARG A 70 -1.21 -14.09 -7.19
CA ARG A 70 -0.77 -15.50 -7.33
C ARG A 70 -1.23 -16.36 -6.16
N THR A 71 -1.17 -15.83 -4.94
CA THR A 71 -1.61 -16.54 -3.74
C THR A 71 -3.12 -16.78 -3.75
N LEU A 72 -3.92 -15.76 -4.06
CA LEU A 72 -5.38 -15.87 -4.15
C LEU A 72 -5.80 -16.87 -5.23
N LYS A 73 -5.14 -16.86 -6.39
CA LYS A 73 -5.39 -17.82 -7.47
C LYS A 73 -5.08 -19.25 -7.02
N LYS A 74 -3.96 -19.46 -6.36
CA LYS A 74 -3.54 -20.78 -5.83
C LYS A 74 -4.52 -21.33 -4.79
N GLU A 75 -5.06 -20.47 -3.95
CA GLU A 75 -5.99 -20.83 -2.86
C GLU A 75 -7.47 -20.86 -3.34
N GLY A 76 -7.76 -20.55 -4.59
CA GLY A 76 -9.11 -20.60 -5.16
C GLY A 76 -10.04 -19.44 -4.76
N PHE A 77 -9.50 -18.29 -4.28
CA PHE A 77 -10.28 -17.13 -3.88
C PHE A 77 -10.68 -16.26 -5.08
N ASN A 78 -11.50 -16.80 -6.00
CA ASN A 78 -11.86 -16.14 -7.26
C ASN A 78 -12.59 -14.79 -7.04
N GLU A 79 -13.47 -14.71 -6.06
CA GLU A 79 -14.18 -13.45 -5.75
C GLU A 79 -13.22 -12.36 -5.27
N GLN A 80 -12.20 -12.72 -4.48
CA GLN A 80 -11.19 -11.77 -4.02
C GLN A 80 -10.27 -11.32 -5.18
N LEU A 81 -10.06 -12.15 -6.19
CA LEU A 81 -9.34 -11.76 -7.41
C LEU A 81 -10.06 -10.65 -8.16
N LYS A 82 -11.39 -10.69 -8.25
CA LYS A 82 -12.20 -9.62 -8.86
C LYS A 82 -12.08 -8.30 -8.08
N LEU A 83 -11.98 -8.37 -6.75
CA LEU A 83 -11.86 -7.21 -5.88
C LEU A 83 -10.44 -6.63 -5.82
N LEU A 84 -9.43 -7.38 -6.26
CA LEU A 84 -8.03 -7.00 -6.13
C LEU A 84 -7.68 -5.70 -6.88
N ASP A 85 -8.36 -5.41 -7.99
CA ASP A 85 -8.08 -4.21 -8.77
C ASP A 85 -8.63 -2.94 -8.11
N SER A 86 -9.63 -3.06 -7.26
CA SER A 86 -10.16 -2.00 -6.41
C SER A 86 -9.48 -1.91 -5.03
N ALA A 87 -8.54 -2.82 -4.72
CA ALA A 87 -7.84 -2.82 -3.44
C ALA A 87 -6.74 -1.75 -3.37
N TYR A 88 -6.57 -1.14 -2.21
CA TYR A 88 -5.52 -0.16 -1.96
C TYR A 88 -4.19 -0.85 -1.64
N ILE A 89 -3.49 -1.29 -2.70
CA ILE A 89 -2.11 -1.80 -2.64
C ILE A 89 -1.25 -0.81 -3.42
N THR A 90 -0.67 0.17 -2.74
CA THR A 90 -0.11 1.35 -3.39
C THR A 90 0.97 2.02 -2.52
N THR A 91 1.55 3.13 -2.98
CA THR A 91 2.43 3.96 -2.15
C THR A 91 1.62 4.90 -1.25
N PHE A 92 2.26 5.37 -0.17
CA PHE A 92 1.66 6.36 0.72
C PHE A 92 1.22 7.62 -0.05
N ASP A 93 2.08 8.17 -0.91
CA ASP A 93 1.78 9.36 -1.70
C ASP A 93 0.58 9.16 -2.63
N SER A 94 0.54 8.00 -3.33
CA SER A 94 -0.58 7.69 -4.24
C SER A 94 -1.89 7.51 -3.47
N PHE A 95 -1.84 6.90 -2.29
CA PHE A 95 -3.00 6.78 -1.41
C PHE A 95 -3.46 8.15 -0.93
N SER A 96 -2.56 8.98 -0.40
CA SER A 96 -2.86 10.33 0.06
C SER A 96 -3.50 11.17 -1.05
N LEU A 97 -2.94 11.13 -2.26
CA LEU A 97 -3.52 11.82 -3.42
C LEU A 97 -4.93 11.31 -3.75
N SER A 98 -5.18 10.02 -3.62
CA SER A 98 -6.52 9.44 -3.84
C SER A 98 -7.53 9.93 -2.81
N VAL A 99 -7.13 10.05 -1.55
CA VAL A 99 -7.96 10.60 -0.47
C VAL A 99 -8.28 12.08 -0.74
N VAL A 100 -7.27 12.88 -1.07
CA VAL A 100 -7.46 14.31 -1.39
C VAL A 100 -8.40 14.48 -2.58
N LYS A 101 -8.23 13.70 -3.65
CA LYS A 101 -9.14 13.73 -4.80
C LYS A 101 -10.56 13.28 -4.47
N LYS A 102 -10.72 12.34 -3.55
CA LYS A 102 -12.06 11.89 -3.10
C LYS A 102 -12.80 12.97 -2.32
N TYR A 103 -12.08 13.72 -1.49
CA TYR A 103 -12.65 14.73 -0.61
C TYR A 103 -12.36 16.18 -1.08
N HIS A 104 -12.07 16.38 -2.37
CA HIS A 104 -11.67 17.65 -2.94
C HIS A 104 -12.67 18.78 -2.68
N ILE A 105 -13.98 18.49 -2.70
CA ILE A 105 -15.05 19.47 -2.42
C ILE A 105 -14.93 19.98 -0.97
N ASN A 106 -14.76 19.08 0.00
CA ASN A 106 -14.62 19.44 1.40
C ASN A 106 -13.35 20.28 1.67
N LEU A 107 -12.34 20.13 0.81
CA LEU A 107 -11.07 20.86 0.90
C LEU A 107 -11.08 22.17 0.11
N GLY A 108 -12.14 22.47 -0.65
CA GLY A 108 -12.22 23.65 -1.51
C GLY A 108 -11.21 23.66 -2.66
N ILE A 109 -10.76 22.49 -3.12
CA ILE A 109 -9.74 22.35 -4.18
C ILE A 109 -10.27 21.65 -5.42
N ASN A 110 -9.61 21.86 -6.58
CA ASN A 110 -9.98 21.18 -7.80
C ASN A 110 -9.64 19.68 -7.72
N LYS A 111 -10.49 18.82 -8.29
CA LYS A 111 -10.27 17.38 -8.40
C LYS A 111 -9.04 17.02 -9.27
N ASP A 112 -8.70 17.87 -10.24
CA ASP A 112 -7.61 17.63 -11.21
C ASP A 112 -6.22 17.98 -10.67
N ILE A 113 -6.07 18.04 -9.36
CA ILE A 113 -4.76 18.23 -8.73
C ILE A 113 -3.79 17.13 -9.12
N LYS A 114 -2.54 17.53 -9.31
CA LYS A 114 -1.40 16.63 -9.59
C LYS A 114 -0.26 16.95 -8.65
N VAL A 115 0.55 15.96 -8.35
CA VAL A 115 1.84 16.19 -7.70
C VAL A 115 2.78 16.80 -8.74
N THR A 116 3.24 18.01 -8.50
CA THR A 116 4.12 18.75 -9.40
C THR A 116 5.55 18.23 -9.28
N ASP A 117 6.27 18.19 -10.40
CA ASP A 117 7.68 17.86 -10.43
C ASP A 117 8.50 18.88 -9.62
N ALA A 118 9.51 18.40 -8.89
CA ALA A 118 10.38 19.24 -8.08
C ALA A 118 11.13 20.33 -8.90
N ALA A 119 11.47 20.03 -10.14
CA ALA A 119 12.10 21.00 -11.03
C ALA A 119 11.17 22.19 -11.34
N LEU A 120 9.90 21.93 -11.64
CA LEU A 120 8.91 23.00 -11.85
C LEU A 120 8.67 23.82 -10.57
N ILE A 121 8.65 23.17 -9.41
CA ILE A 121 8.54 23.89 -8.12
C ILE A 121 9.72 24.84 -7.92
N ASN A 122 10.94 24.42 -8.23
CA ASN A 122 12.13 25.24 -8.08
C ASN A 122 12.15 26.43 -9.04
N ILE A 123 11.73 26.23 -10.29
CA ILE A 123 11.56 27.34 -11.26
C ILE A 123 10.55 28.35 -10.73
N ARG A 124 9.39 27.89 -10.27
CA ARG A 124 8.35 28.77 -9.75
C ARG A 124 8.78 29.54 -8.49
N LYS A 125 9.53 28.88 -7.60
CA LYS A 125 10.12 29.55 -6.42
C LYS A 125 11.07 30.67 -6.82
N LYS A 126 11.91 30.44 -7.84
CA LYS A 126 12.83 31.45 -8.35
C LYS A 126 12.08 32.64 -8.95
N GLU A 127 11.08 32.41 -9.82
CA GLU A 127 10.24 33.47 -10.38
C GLU A 127 9.59 34.35 -9.30
N ILE A 128 9.06 33.72 -8.22
CA ILE A 128 8.45 34.44 -7.10
C ILE A 128 9.50 35.27 -6.34
N LEU A 129 10.68 34.69 -6.07
CA LEU A 129 11.76 35.43 -5.41
C LEU A 129 12.20 36.65 -6.24
N ASP A 130 12.43 36.46 -7.53
CA ASP A 130 12.82 37.55 -8.43
C ASP A 130 11.75 38.67 -8.43
N SER A 131 10.46 38.31 -8.44
CA SER A 131 9.36 39.30 -8.38
C SER A 131 9.21 40.05 -7.05
N ILE A 132 9.84 39.58 -5.97
CA ILE A 132 9.83 40.26 -4.65
C ILE A 132 10.99 41.24 -4.51
N PHE A 133 12.10 40.98 -5.22
CA PHE A 133 13.32 41.77 -5.13
C PHE A 133 13.50 42.81 -6.25
N ASP A 134 12.64 42.75 -7.29
CA ASP A 134 12.46 43.79 -8.32
C ASP A 134 11.44 44.84 -7.84
#